data_5027c62780ebead09e40625d5ffa33a6
#
_entry.id   5027c62780ebead09e40625d5ffa33a6
#
_cell.length_a   1.000
_cell.length_b   1.000
_cell.length_c   1.000
_cell.angle_alpha   90.00
_cell.angle_beta   90.00
_cell.angle_gamma   90.00
#
_symmetry.space_group_name_H-M   'P 1'
#
loop_
_entity.id
_entity.type
_entity.pdbx_description
1 polymer ?
#
loop_
_entity_poly.entity_id
_entity_poly.type
_entity_poly.pdbx_seq_one_letter_code
_entity_poly.pdbx_strand_id
1 'polypeptide(L)'
;TKLIGLIANNFHNPLILEVFDLFTRGLQNRGLRPLLVNLSDAADPAASVRMLRQYSVDGVIVASSTLPTSFAKSFKTANLPVVHAFGRHSAAPDVDVVGIDNVACGSMAAETLLRRAYKRVAFLGGPETATSTQDRAEGFVKTLNRSRDVTVSLSYASDYSFDAGRAEMQRLLASGPAEAYFCGDDLLAVGALSAIGE
;
A
#
# COMPACT_ATOMS: atom_id res chain seq x y z
N THR A 1 -24.92 -0.12 18.38
CA THR A 1 -25.41 0.01 16.99
C THR A 1 -24.99 -1.18 16.12
N LYS A 2 -23.94 -1.88 16.49
CA LYS A 2 -23.31 -2.93 15.68
C LYS A 2 -22.81 -2.42 14.33
N LEU A 3 -22.51 -1.13 14.23
CA LEU A 3 -22.06 -0.44 13.01
C LEU A 3 -20.55 -0.26 13.07
N ILE A 4 -19.85 -0.69 12.01
CA ILE A 4 -18.39 -0.57 11.88
C ILE A 4 -18.08 0.33 10.69
N GLY A 5 -17.36 1.41 10.93
CA GLY A 5 -16.83 2.26 9.87
C GLY A 5 -15.75 1.53 9.09
N LEU A 6 -15.92 1.39 7.79
CA LEU A 6 -14.95 0.79 6.90
C LEU A 6 -14.42 1.87 5.96
N ILE A 7 -13.23 2.36 6.27
CA ILE A 7 -12.60 3.49 5.59
C ILE A 7 -11.61 2.95 4.57
N ALA A 8 -11.72 3.39 3.33
CA ALA A 8 -10.76 3.07 2.30
C ALA A 8 -10.63 4.17 1.24
N ASN A 9 -9.59 4.03 0.46
CA ASN A 9 -9.33 4.72 -0.78
C ASN A 9 -8.85 3.71 -1.83
N ASN A 10 -8.59 4.16 -3.04
CA ASN A 10 -8.05 3.31 -4.13
C ASN A 10 -8.96 2.12 -4.54
N PHE A 11 -10.25 2.40 -4.76
CA PHE A 11 -11.21 1.40 -5.25
C PHE A 11 -10.96 0.94 -6.69
N HIS A 12 -9.99 1.50 -7.39
CA HIS A 12 -9.60 1.07 -8.75
C HIS A 12 -8.75 -0.20 -8.73
N ASN A 13 -8.17 -0.57 -7.59
CA ASN A 13 -7.41 -1.80 -7.45
C ASN A 13 -8.34 -3.00 -7.19
N PRO A 14 -8.38 -4.01 -8.07
CA PRO A 14 -9.24 -5.19 -7.90
C PRO A 14 -9.02 -5.95 -6.59
N LEU A 15 -7.78 -5.98 -6.07
CA LEU A 15 -7.47 -6.58 -4.78
C LEU A 15 -8.23 -5.89 -3.65
N ILE A 16 -8.35 -4.58 -3.70
CA ILE A 16 -9.10 -3.83 -2.68
C ILE A 16 -10.57 -4.20 -2.70
N LEU A 17 -11.17 -4.40 -3.87
CA LEU A 17 -12.57 -4.84 -3.98
C LEU A 17 -12.79 -6.24 -3.38
N GLU A 18 -11.87 -7.17 -3.61
CA GLU A 18 -11.92 -8.52 -3.02
C GLU A 18 -11.80 -8.45 -1.49
N VAL A 19 -10.88 -7.66 -0.98
CA VAL A 19 -10.71 -7.46 0.47
C VAL A 19 -11.97 -6.85 1.08
N PHE A 20 -12.63 -5.90 0.41
CA PHE A 20 -13.89 -5.32 0.87
C PHE A 20 -15.01 -6.34 0.93
N ASP A 21 -15.14 -7.21 -0.06
CA ASP A 21 -16.10 -8.30 -0.03
C ASP A 21 -15.85 -9.21 1.19
N LEU A 22 -14.59 -9.57 1.45
CA LEU A 22 -14.22 -10.37 2.61
C LEU A 22 -14.52 -9.66 3.95
N PHE A 23 -14.23 -8.37 4.07
CA PHE A 23 -14.54 -7.59 5.26
C PHE A 23 -16.05 -7.51 5.50
N THR A 24 -16.81 -7.16 4.47
CA THR A 24 -18.27 -7.02 4.61
C THR A 24 -18.94 -8.34 5.01
N ARG A 25 -18.57 -9.45 4.36
CA ARG A 25 -19.04 -10.78 4.75
C ARG A 25 -18.61 -11.17 6.16
N GLY A 26 -17.35 -10.93 6.52
CA GLY A 26 -16.82 -11.23 7.85
C GLY A 26 -17.52 -10.46 8.96
N LEU A 27 -17.85 -9.19 8.74
CA LEU A 27 -18.62 -8.36 9.66
C LEU A 27 -20.06 -8.85 9.78
N GLN A 28 -20.73 -9.09 8.65
CA GLN A 28 -22.13 -9.57 8.63
C GLN A 28 -22.30 -10.91 9.33
N ASN A 29 -21.38 -11.85 9.13
CA ASN A 29 -21.39 -13.16 9.81
C ASN A 29 -21.25 -13.05 11.34
N ARG A 30 -20.74 -11.92 11.84
CA ARG A 30 -20.64 -11.60 13.27
C ARG A 30 -21.78 -10.69 13.77
N GLY A 31 -22.79 -10.47 12.93
CA GLY A 31 -23.92 -9.60 13.23
C GLY A 31 -23.58 -8.12 13.28
N LEU A 32 -22.43 -7.73 12.69
CA LEU A 32 -22.01 -6.35 12.53
C LEU A 32 -22.41 -5.80 11.15
N ARG A 33 -22.51 -4.50 11.01
CA ARG A 33 -22.90 -3.82 9.76
C ARG A 33 -21.80 -2.89 9.31
N PRO A 34 -21.28 -3.01 8.08
CA PRO A 34 -20.29 -2.07 7.56
C PRO A 34 -20.95 -0.74 7.15
N LEU A 35 -20.30 0.36 7.51
CA LEU A 35 -20.55 1.69 6.96
C LEU A 35 -19.32 2.07 6.11
N LEU A 36 -19.47 2.02 4.79
CA LEU A 36 -18.39 2.34 3.89
C LEU A 36 -18.14 3.84 3.83
N VAL A 37 -16.89 4.23 4.02
CA VAL A 37 -16.40 5.59 3.87
C VAL A 37 -15.30 5.60 2.82
N ASN A 38 -15.61 6.13 1.64
CA ASN A 38 -14.63 6.33 0.58
C ASN A 38 -13.97 7.70 0.77
N LEU A 39 -12.67 7.70 0.99
CA LEU A 39 -11.89 8.91 1.15
C LEU A 39 -11.20 9.29 -0.15
N SER A 40 -11.30 10.55 -0.52
CA SER A 40 -10.41 11.16 -1.51
C SER A 40 -9.06 11.51 -0.87
N ASP A 41 -8.05 11.81 -1.69
CA ASP A 41 -6.67 12.09 -1.28
C ASP A 41 -6.50 13.25 -0.29
N ALA A 42 -7.51 14.09 -0.13
CA ALA A 42 -7.53 15.24 0.78
C ALA A 42 -8.27 14.96 2.11
N ALA A 43 -8.27 13.72 2.59
CA ALA A 43 -9.02 13.33 3.77
C ALA A 43 -8.54 14.04 5.05
N ASP A 44 -9.42 14.84 5.65
CA ASP A 44 -9.23 15.38 7.01
C ASP A 44 -9.59 14.30 8.05
N PRO A 45 -8.62 13.80 8.84
CA PRO A 45 -8.88 12.82 9.89
C PRO A 45 -9.94 13.29 10.89
N ALA A 46 -9.93 14.56 11.24
CA ALA A 46 -10.88 15.11 12.22
C ALA A 46 -12.32 15.13 11.66
N ALA A 47 -12.49 15.42 10.37
CA ALA A 47 -13.79 15.36 9.71
C ALA A 47 -14.31 13.92 9.65
N SER A 48 -13.47 12.96 9.33
CA SER A 48 -13.81 11.53 9.32
C SER A 48 -14.24 11.03 10.71
N VAL A 49 -13.50 11.41 11.76
CA VAL A 49 -13.85 11.08 13.15
C VAL A 49 -15.22 11.66 13.51
N ARG A 50 -15.46 12.96 13.21
CA ARG A 50 -16.75 13.61 13.49
C ARG A 50 -17.90 12.91 12.78
N MET A 51 -17.75 12.61 11.50
CA MET A 51 -18.77 11.95 10.70
C MET A 51 -19.12 10.56 11.27
N LEU A 52 -18.14 9.72 11.56
CA LEU A 52 -18.39 8.39 12.09
C LEU A 52 -19.02 8.41 13.49
N ARG A 53 -18.68 9.41 14.31
CA ARG A 53 -19.35 9.63 15.59
C ARG A 53 -20.82 10.01 15.44
N GLN A 54 -21.17 10.81 14.44
CA GLN A 54 -22.59 11.14 14.15
C GLN A 54 -23.41 9.89 13.80
N TYR A 55 -22.81 8.91 13.13
CA TYR A 55 -23.44 7.63 12.85
C TYR A 55 -23.35 6.63 14.01
N SER A 56 -22.74 7.01 15.15
CA SER A 56 -22.61 6.16 16.33
C SER A 56 -21.99 4.80 16.02
N VAL A 57 -20.91 4.77 15.25
CA VAL A 57 -20.17 3.53 14.96
C VAL A 57 -19.53 3.00 16.24
N ASP A 58 -19.44 1.67 16.37
CA ASP A 58 -18.85 0.99 17.53
C ASP A 58 -17.34 0.74 17.34
N GLY A 59 -16.84 0.86 16.12
CA GLY A 59 -15.43 0.69 15.78
C GLY A 59 -15.14 1.06 14.34
N VAL A 60 -13.86 1.10 13.99
CA VAL A 60 -13.38 1.52 12.67
C VAL A 60 -12.34 0.55 12.14
N ILE A 61 -12.44 0.19 10.88
CA ILE A 61 -11.38 -0.46 10.10
C ILE A 61 -10.88 0.58 9.10
N VAL A 62 -9.60 0.95 9.20
CA VAL A 62 -8.92 1.76 8.19
C VAL A 62 -8.22 0.79 7.24
N ALA A 63 -8.72 0.66 6.01
CA ALA A 63 -8.19 -0.27 5.01
C ALA A 63 -7.43 0.51 3.93
N SER A 64 -6.20 0.89 4.22
CA SER A 64 -5.37 1.64 3.29
C SER A 64 -3.89 1.51 3.61
N SER A 65 -3.06 1.35 2.59
CA SER A 65 -1.59 1.43 2.67
C SER A 65 -1.04 2.82 2.34
N THR A 66 -1.88 3.75 1.94
CA THR A 66 -1.49 5.12 1.57
C THR A 66 -1.78 6.14 2.66
N LEU A 67 -2.72 5.85 3.55
CA LEU A 67 -3.03 6.72 4.69
C LEU A 67 -1.94 6.57 5.77
N PRO A 68 -1.49 7.68 6.36
CA PRO A 68 -0.46 7.63 7.40
C PRO A 68 -1.02 6.99 8.69
N THR A 69 -0.14 6.42 9.49
CA THR A 69 -0.50 5.82 10.80
C THR A 69 -1.22 6.81 11.72
N SER A 70 -0.88 8.11 11.62
CA SER A 70 -1.55 9.20 12.37
C SER A 70 -3.04 9.29 12.06
N PHE A 71 -3.47 8.91 10.85
CA PHE A 71 -4.89 8.89 10.49
C PHE A 71 -5.65 7.87 11.36
N ALA A 72 -5.18 6.62 11.42
CA ALA A 72 -5.79 5.60 12.27
C ALA A 72 -5.71 5.97 13.77
N LYS A 73 -4.59 6.56 14.20
CA LYS A 73 -4.40 7.03 15.59
C LYS A 73 -5.44 8.06 16.01
N SER A 74 -5.95 8.89 15.11
CA SER A 74 -6.98 9.89 15.39
C SER A 74 -8.26 9.26 15.94
N PHE A 75 -8.65 8.08 15.47
CA PHE A 75 -9.81 7.34 15.97
C PHE A 75 -9.57 6.81 17.38
N LYS A 76 -8.40 6.24 17.64
CA LYS A 76 -8.01 5.80 19.00
C LYS A 76 -8.04 6.96 19.99
N THR A 77 -7.48 8.11 19.62
CA THR A 77 -7.51 9.34 20.44
C THR A 77 -8.94 9.81 20.71
N ALA A 78 -9.85 9.58 19.79
CA ALA A 78 -11.28 9.88 19.93
C ALA A 78 -12.07 8.79 20.68
N ASN A 79 -11.40 7.81 21.32
CA ASN A 79 -11.99 6.65 21.99
C ASN A 79 -12.88 5.78 21.09
N LEU A 80 -12.54 5.68 19.81
CA LEU A 80 -13.13 4.72 18.88
C LEU A 80 -12.17 3.55 18.69
N PRO A 81 -12.58 2.30 18.97
CA PRO A 81 -11.79 1.13 18.63
C PRO A 81 -11.42 1.14 17.16
N VAL A 82 -10.15 0.94 16.84
CA VAL A 82 -9.65 1.02 15.45
C VAL A 82 -8.64 -0.08 15.15
N VAL A 83 -8.75 -0.65 13.95
CA VAL A 83 -7.75 -1.53 13.35
C VAL A 83 -7.30 -0.90 12.03
N HIS A 84 -5.99 -0.85 11.80
CA HIS A 84 -5.42 -0.42 10.52
C HIS A 84 -5.05 -1.65 9.68
N ALA A 85 -5.91 -2.01 8.75
CA ALA A 85 -5.63 -3.03 7.75
C ALA A 85 -4.71 -2.43 6.67
N PHE A 86 -3.68 -3.18 6.28
CA PHE A 86 -2.56 -2.73 5.43
C PHE A 86 -1.71 -1.61 6.05
N GLY A 87 -1.83 -1.39 7.36
CA GLY A 87 -1.01 -0.43 8.08
C GLY A 87 0.47 -0.84 8.10
N ARG A 88 1.34 0.14 8.38
CA ARG A 88 2.79 -0.08 8.48
C ARG A 88 3.10 -1.04 9.62
N HIS A 89 3.89 -2.08 9.33
CA HIS A 89 4.40 -3.00 10.33
C HIS A 89 5.30 -2.27 11.33
N SER A 90 5.12 -2.57 12.62
CA SER A 90 5.92 -2.01 13.72
C SER A 90 5.94 -2.99 14.89
N ALA A 91 7.06 -3.06 15.61
CA ALA A 91 7.18 -3.85 16.83
C ALA A 91 6.33 -3.29 18.00
N ALA A 92 6.01 -1.98 17.94
CA ALA A 92 5.19 -1.29 18.94
C ALA A 92 4.21 -0.34 18.23
N PRO A 93 3.14 -0.86 17.61
CA PRO A 93 2.22 -0.05 16.86
C PRO A 93 1.34 0.81 17.77
N ASP A 94 1.05 2.05 17.35
CA ASP A 94 0.13 2.95 18.07
C ASP A 94 -1.32 2.46 18.06
N VAL A 95 -1.71 1.72 17.02
CA VAL A 95 -3.02 1.09 16.85
C VAL A 95 -2.82 -0.37 16.44
N ASP A 96 -3.85 -1.19 16.61
CA ASP A 96 -3.79 -2.57 16.12
C ASP A 96 -3.65 -2.56 14.59
N VAL A 97 -2.69 -3.34 14.08
CA VAL A 97 -2.37 -3.42 12.65
C VAL A 97 -2.55 -4.86 12.16
N VAL A 98 -3.21 -5.00 11.04
CA VAL A 98 -3.24 -6.24 10.26
C VAL A 98 -2.63 -5.94 8.90
N GLY A 99 -1.46 -6.48 8.62
CA GLY A 99 -0.73 -6.19 7.40
C GLY A 99 0.47 -7.11 7.23
N ILE A 100 1.29 -6.80 6.25
CA ILE A 100 2.54 -7.51 5.95
C ILE A 100 3.74 -6.64 6.27
N ASP A 101 4.89 -7.27 6.51
CA ASP A 101 6.17 -6.58 6.60
C ASP A 101 6.67 -6.21 5.20
N ASN A 102 6.38 -4.99 4.78
CA ASN A 102 6.77 -4.49 3.47
C ASN A 102 8.28 -4.32 3.31
N VAL A 103 9.02 -4.10 4.40
CA VAL A 103 10.49 -4.08 4.37
C VAL A 103 11.02 -5.47 4.05
N ALA A 104 10.48 -6.50 4.70
CA ALA A 104 10.83 -7.89 4.39
C ALA A 104 10.46 -8.26 2.94
N CYS A 105 9.31 -7.81 2.43
CA CYS A 105 8.93 -8.03 1.02
C CYS A 105 9.94 -7.42 0.04
N GLY A 106 10.38 -6.18 0.27
CA GLY A 106 11.43 -5.55 -0.54
C GLY A 106 12.74 -6.30 -0.48
N SER A 107 13.12 -6.79 0.70
CA SER A 107 14.34 -7.61 0.89
C SER A 107 14.27 -8.93 0.12
N MET A 108 13.12 -9.63 0.15
CA MET A 108 12.91 -10.88 -0.60
C MET A 108 13.03 -10.67 -2.13
N ALA A 109 12.47 -9.57 -2.63
CA ALA A 109 12.59 -9.22 -4.05
C ALA A 109 14.06 -8.99 -4.44
N ALA A 110 14.79 -8.22 -3.64
CA ALA A 110 16.21 -7.95 -3.83
C ALA A 110 17.06 -9.24 -3.83
N GLU A 111 16.85 -10.11 -2.85
CA GLU A 111 17.54 -11.41 -2.77
C GLU A 111 17.26 -12.28 -4.01
N THR A 112 16.05 -12.22 -4.53
CA THR A 112 15.68 -12.96 -5.74
C THR A 112 16.45 -12.46 -6.95
N LEU A 113 16.61 -11.14 -7.10
CA LEU A 113 17.39 -10.55 -8.18
C LEU A 113 18.90 -10.82 -8.03
N LEU A 114 19.42 -10.77 -6.80
CA LEU A 114 20.82 -11.13 -6.50
C LEU A 114 21.12 -12.59 -6.88
N ARG A 115 20.25 -13.54 -6.53
CA ARG A 115 20.41 -14.95 -6.91
C ARG A 115 20.44 -15.17 -8.44
N ARG A 116 19.79 -14.29 -9.19
CA ARG A 116 19.77 -14.29 -10.67
C ARG A 116 20.95 -13.52 -11.27
N ALA A 117 21.84 -12.99 -10.44
CA ALA A 117 23.05 -12.27 -10.80
C ALA A 117 22.84 -10.99 -11.66
N TYR A 118 21.66 -10.37 -11.61
CA TYR A 118 21.43 -9.08 -12.23
C TYR A 118 22.29 -7.99 -11.60
N LYS A 119 22.82 -7.09 -12.43
CA LYS A 119 23.74 -6.01 -12.03
C LYS A 119 23.11 -4.63 -12.03
N ARG A 120 22.14 -4.41 -12.89
CA ARG A 120 21.38 -3.15 -12.94
C ARG A 120 19.91 -3.47 -12.70
N VAL A 121 19.44 -3.08 -11.53
CA VAL A 121 18.06 -3.36 -11.12
C VAL A 121 17.34 -2.08 -10.73
N ALA A 122 16.03 -2.06 -10.92
CA ALA A 122 15.22 -0.91 -10.60
C ALA A 122 14.00 -1.31 -9.76
N PHE A 123 13.58 -0.40 -8.89
CA PHE A 123 12.29 -0.42 -8.22
C PHE A 123 11.35 0.55 -8.94
N LEU A 124 10.17 0.05 -9.34
CA LEU A 124 9.07 0.86 -9.83
C LEU A 124 7.96 0.83 -8.78
N GLY A 125 7.96 1.80 -7.89
CA GLY A 125 6.99 1.94 -6.80
C GLY A 125 5.73 2.66 -7.23
N GLY A 126 4.68 2.59 -6.39
CA GLY A 126 3.55 3.49 -6.45
C GLY A 126 3.92 4.88 -5.90
N PRO A 127 2.94 5.68 -5.46
CA PRO A 127 3.21 7.01 -4.90
C PRO A 127 4.28 6.98 -3.82
N GLU A 128 5.27 7.85 -3.91
CA GLU A 128 6.41 7.91 -2.98
C GLU A 128 5.98 8.14 -1.54
N THR A 129 4.84 8.79 -1.34
CA THR A 129 4.27 9.08 -0.02
C THR A 129 3.58 7.88 0.63
N ALA A 130 3.28 6.83 -0.14
CA ALA A 130 2.63 5.63 0.40
C ALA A 130 3.59 4.83 1.28
N THR A 131 3.14 4.43 2.48
CA THR A 131 3.98 3.70 3.43
C THR A 131 4.46 2.36 2.89
N SER A 132 3.62 1.65 2.14
CA SER A 132 4.01 0.39 1.48
C SER A 132 5.09 0.59 0.42
N THR A 133 5.05 1.68 -0.35
CA THR A 133 6.09 2.04 -1.32
C THR A 133 7.42 2.29 -0.61
N GLN A 134 7.41 3.11 0.43
CA GLN A 134 8.61 3.47 1.21
C GLN A 134 9.27 2.24 1.83
N ASP A 135 8.50 1.39 2.49
CA ASP A 135 9.00 0.21 3.19
C ASP A 135 9.55 -0.84 2.21
N ARG A 136 8.89 -1.06 1.06
CA ARG A 136 9.38 -1.95 -0.01
C ARG A 136 10.67 -1.42 -0.61
N ALA A 137 10.75 -0.11 -0.90
CA ALA A 137 11.97 0.52 -1.38
C ALA A 137 13.11 0.42 -0.38
N GLU A 138 12.85 0.64 0.92
CA GLU A 138 13.85 0.53 1.98
C GLU A 138 14.46 -0.87 2.02
N GLY A 139 13.62 -1.91 2.11
CA GLY A 139 14.07 -3.31 2.17
C GLY A 139 14.85 -3.71 0.92
N PHE A 140 14.39 -3.28 -0.25
CA PHE A 140 15.01 -3.53 -1.53
C PHE A 140 16.41 -2.91 -1.62
N VAL A 141 16.54 -1.62 -1.38
CA VAL A 141 17.81 -0.88 -1.44
C VAL A 141 18.80 -1.39 -0.38
N LYS A 142 18.34 -1.55 0.87
CA LYS A 142 19.19 -2.01 1.95
C LYS A 142 19.80 -3.39 1.68
N THR A 143 19.06 -4.27 1.04
CA THR A 143 19.53 -5.61 0.70
C THR A 143 20.49 -5.58 -0.49
N LEU A 144 20.19 -4.82 -1.55
CA LEU A 144 21.07 -4.70 -2.71
C LEU A 144 22.39 -4.00 -2.40
N ASN A 145 22.41 -3.01 -1.51
CA ASN A 145 23.60 -2.28 -1.11
C ASN A 145 24.64 -3.16 -0.37
N ARG A 146 24.30 -4.39 -0.01
CA ARG A 146 25.28 -5.38 0.49
C ARG A 146 26.18 -5.91 -0.62
N SER A 147 25.79 -5.75 -1.88
CA SER A 147 26.59 -6.16 -3.05
C SER A 147 27.16 -4.91 -3.73
N ARG A 148 28.49 -4.85 -3.85
CA ARG A 148 29.18 -3.71 -4.48
C ARG A 148 29.02 -3.67 -6.00
N ASP A 149 28.60 -4.77 -6.60
CA ASP A 149 28.54 -4.95 -8.06
C ASP A 149 27.13 -4.70 -8.62
N VAL A 150 26.19 -4.25 -7.80
CA VAL A 150 24.81 -4.00 -8.21
C VAL A 150 24.51 -2.51 -8.13
N THR A 151 23.99 -1.99 -9.23
CA THR A 151 23.45 -0.62 -9.29
C THR A 151 21.93 -0.70 -9.14
N VAL A 152 21.38 0.11 -8.23
CA VAL A 152 19.94 0.20 -7.99
C VAL A 152 19.44 1.59 -8.34
N SER A 153 18.29 1.66 -9.01
CA SER A 153 17.56 2.89 -9.24
C SER A 153 16.14 2.78 -8.69
N LEU A 154 15.59 3.92 -8.24
CA LEU A 154 14.23 4.03 -7.73
C LEU A 154 13.41 4.92 -8.65
N SER A 155 12.19 4.53 -8.89
CA SER A 155 11.22 5.27 -9.69
C SER A 155 9.84 5.11 -9.09
N TYR A 156 9.00 6.13 -9.21
CA TYR A 156 7.71 6.19 -8.56
C TYR A 156 6.63 6.60 -9.55
N ALA A 157 5.64 5.73 -9.70
CA ALA A 157 4.43 6.02 -10.45
C ALA A 157 3.52 6.96 -9.63
N SER A 158 2.70 7.73 -10.33
CA SER A 158 1.80 8.71 -9.70
C SER A 158 0.66 8.06 -8.91
N ASP A 159 0.33 6.81 -9.23
CA ASP A 159 -0.75 6.04 -8.61
C ASP A 159 -0.47 4.53 -8.72
N TYR A 160 -1.18 3.72 -7.95
CA TYR A 160 -1.22 2.26 -8.07
C TYR A 160 -2.24 1.86 -9.15
N SER A 161 -1.90 2.07 -10.43
CA SER A 161 -2.76 1.77 -11.56
C SER A 161 -1.96 1.22 -12.75
N PHE A 162 -2.65 0.55 -13.66
CA PHE A 162 -2.08 0.06 -14.92
C PHE A 162 -1.46 1.20 -15.73
N ASP A 163 -2.20 2.30 -15.94
CA ASP A 163 -1.75 3.42 -16.75
C ASP A 163 -0.52 4.12 -16.16
N ALA A 164 -0.49 4.30 -14.83
CA ALA A 164 0.64 4.89 -14.14
C ALA A 164 1.89 3.99 -14.23
N GLY A 165 1.73 2.67 -14.08
CA GLY A 165 2.82 1.70 -14.24
C GLY A 165 3.37 1.68 -15.67
N ARG A 166 2.48 1.72 -16.68
CA ARG A 166 2.88 1.77 -18.09
C ARG A 166 3.64 3.06 -18.42
N ALA A 167 3.10 4.21 -18.03
CA ALA A 167 3.74 5.51 -18.29
C ALA A 167 5.12 5.61 -17.63
N GLU A 168 5.26 5.16 -16.38
CA GLU A 168 6.52 5.20 -15.68
C GLU A 168 7.54 4.23 -16.27
N MET A 169 7.12 3.05 -16.73
CA MET A 169 8.01 2.12 -17.41
C MET A 169 8.48 2.68 -18.76
N GLN A 170 7.62 3.30 -19.55
CA GLN A 170 8.03 3.98 -20.80
C GLN A 170 9.11 5.03 -20.54
N ARG A 171 8.97 5.81 -19.45
CA ARG A 171 9.98 6.80 -19.04
C ARG A 171 11.31 6.12 -18.66
N LEU A 172 11.27 5.02 -17.91
CA LEU A 172 12.46 4.25 -17.53
C LEU A 172 13.18 3.65 -18.74
N LEU A 173 12.44 3.09 -19.67
CA LEU A 173 13.02 2.53 -20.90
C LEU A 173 13.72 3.59 -21.74
N ALA A 174 13.16 4.79 -21.83
CA ALA A 174 13.75 5.92 -22.54
C ALA A 174 15.02 6.49 -21.88
N SER A 175 15.12 6.40 -20.53
CA SER A 175 16.26 6.95 -19.78
C SER A 175 17.43 5.97 -19.56
N GLY A 176 17.30 4.73 -20.00
CA GLY A 176 18.30 3.67 -19.82
C GLY A 176 17.74 2.49 -19.02
N PRO A 177 17.40 1.39 -19.70
CA PRO A 177 16.72 0.26 -19.07
C PRO A 177 17.62 -0.46 -18.07
N ALA A 178 17.02 -0.92 -16.95
CA ALA A 178 17.60 -1.89 -16.06
C ALA A 178 17.50 -3.31 -16.64
N GLU A 179 18.22 -4.25 -16.07
CA GLU A 179 18.16 -5.69 -16.45
C GLU A 179 16.94 -6.37 -15.84
N ALA A 180 16.49 -5.86 -14.67
CA ALA A 180 15.31 -6.37 -13.99
C ALA A 180 14.63 -5.28 -13.17
N TYR A 181 13.32 -5.43 -13.00
CA TYR A 181 12.48 -4.50 -12.27
C TYR A 181 11.72 -5.21 -11.16
N PHE A 182 11.66 -4.58 -9.99
CA PHE A 182 10.73 -4.92 -8.93
C PHE A 182 9.61 -3.89 -8.94
N CYS A 183 8.39 -4.30 -9.29
CA CYS A 183 7.21 -3.44 -9.28
C CYS A 183 6.52 -3.46 -7.91
N GLY A 184 6.04 -2.32 -7.49
CA GLY A 184 5.44 -2.12 -6.17
C GLY A 184 4.12 -2.89 -5.95
N ASP A 185 3.37 -3.16 -7.03
CA ASP A 185 2.19 -4.04 -7.01
C ASP A 185 1.92 -4.66 -8.39
N ASP A 186 0.87 -5.47 -8.47
CA ASP A 186 0.49 -6.20 -9.67
C ASP A 186 0.02 -5.27 -10.80
N LEU A 187 -0.73 -4.21 -10.49
CA LEU A 187 -1.21 -3.27 -11.51
C LEU A 187 -0.05 -2.52 -12.16
N LEU A 188 0.92 -2.07 -11.35
CA LEU A 188 2.14 -1.47 -11.87
C LEU A 188 2.93 -2.47 -12.72
N ALA A 189 3.01 -3.74 -12.29
CA ALA A 189 3.72 -4.78 -13.02
C ALA A 189 3.07 -5.06 -14.38
N VAL A 190 1.75 -5.18 -14.45
CA VAL A 190 1.02 -5.42 -15.69
C VAL A 190 1.15 -4.23 -16.64
N GLY A 191 1.06 -2.99 -16.11
CA GLY A 191 1.32 -1.78 -16.88
C GLY A 191 2.74 -1.72 -17.43
N ALA A 192 3.74 -2.06 -16.61
CA ALA A 192 5.14 -2.11 -17.01
C ALA A 192 5.38 -3.17 -18.12
N LEU A 193 4.80 -4.36 -17.99
CA LEU A 193 4.89 -5.41 -19.00
C LEU A 193 4.28 -4.97 -20.34
N SER A 194 3.17 -4.23 -20.31
CA SER A 194 2.59 -3.66 -21.54
C SER A 194 3.56 -2.70 -22.24
N ALA A 195 4.24 -1.83 -21.48
CA ALA A 195 5.21 -0.90 -22.05
C ALA A 195 6.47 -1.58 -22.62
N ILE A 196 6.89 -2.71 -22.05
CA ILE A 196 8.05 -3.48 -22.52
C ILE A 196 7.73 -4.22 -23.84
N GLY A 197 6.46 -4.59 -24.05
CA GLY A 197 6.01 -5.32 -25.23
C GLY A 197 5.75 -4.46 -26.48
N GLU A 198 5.82 -3.13 -26.35
CA GLU A 198 5.67 -2.14 -27.44
C GLU A 198 6.99 -1.85 -28.13
#